data_7067f848c9eaf1c17da278a9063f93bd
#
_entry.id   7067f848c9eaf1c17da278a9063f93bd
#
_cell.length_a   1.000
_cell.length_b   1.000
_cell.length_c   1.000
_cell.angle_alpha   90.00
_cell.angle_beta   90.00
_cell.angle_gamma   90.00
#
_symmetry.space_group_name_H-M   'P 1'
#
loop_
_entity.id
_entity.type
_entity.pdbx_description
1 polymer ?
#
loop_
_entity_poly.entity_id
_entity_poly.type
_entity_poly.pdbx_seq_one_letter_code
_entity_poly.pdbx_strand_id
1 'polypeptide(L)'
;ISNTIAARINRLTATSELYVTTLRNTAEQLNRLAHYDSLTDLPNYQLLHQRLSQAITTAHKSQQTLAFMSVSLDRLRLVNTVMGYPAGDELLKATARRLQACLPSDATLARLTANQFAVVLPNLERPQQARETAEDLMDALSRPFSLPGQEVFVTTSIGIAFLLHQSEDIFS
;
A
#
# COMPACT_ATOMS: atom_id res chain seq x y z
N ILE A 1 -31.48 -18.70 45.92
CA ILE A 1 -32.16 -17.92 44.86
C ILE A 1 -31.21 -16.81 44.35
N SER A 2 -30.56 -16.05 45.25
CA SER A 2 -29.64 -14.96 44.86
C SER A 2 -28.44 -15.42 44.03
N ASN A 3 -27.80 -16.55 44.39
CA ASN A 3 -26.65 -17.11 43.65
C ASN A 3 -27.00 -17.57 42.23
N THR A 4 -28.22 -18.07 42.01
CA THR A 4 -28.66 -18.53 40.70
C THR A 4 -28.89 -17.36 39.75
N ILE A 5 -29.42 -16.24 40.23
CA ILE A 5 -29.62 -15.02 39.46
C ILE A 5 -28.28 -14.38 39.10
N ALA A 6 -27.37 -14.26 40.08
CA ALA A 6 -26.03 -13.73 39.85
C ALA A 6 -25.25 -14.57 38.82
N ALA A 7 -25.29 -15.89 38.91
CA ALA A 7 -24.67 -16.81 37.96
C ALA A 7 -25.27 -16.67 36.55
N ARG A 8 -26.57 -16.44 36.43
CA ARG A 8 -27.28 -16.23 35.17
C ARG A 8 -26.90 -14.89 34.54
N ILE A 9 -26.83 -13.83 35.35
CA ILE A 9 -26.39 -12.50 34.92
C ILE A 9 -24.94 -12.58 34.42
N ASN A 10 -24.03 -13.20 35.16
CA ASN A 10 -22.64 -13.36 34.77
C ASN A 10 -22.50 -14.13 33.43
N ARG A 11 -23.29 -15.19 33.25
CA ARG A 11 -23.30 -15.96 32.00
C ARG A 11 -23.81 -15.13 30.81
N LEU A 12 -24.88 -14.37 30.99
CA LEU A 12 -25.41 -13.49 29.95
C LEU A 12 -24.43 -12.36 29.60
N THR A 13 -23.77 -11.78 30.61
CA THR A 13 -22.74 -10.75 30.40
C THR A 13 -21.55 -11.33 29.63
N ALA A 14 -21.03 -12.49 30.01
CA ALA A 14 -19.93 -13.16 29.31
C ALA A 14 -20.30 -13.50 27.86
N THR A 15 -21.52 -13.99 27.61
CA THR A 15 -22.02 -14.27 26.25
C THR A 15 -22.12 -12.99 25.42
N SER A 16 -22.64 -11.90 26.00
CA SER A 16 -22.75 -10.60 25.36
C SER A 16 -21.39 -10.02 24.99
N GLU A 17 -20.42 -10.11 25.91
CA GLU A 17 -19.02 -9.69 25.62
C GLU A 17 -18.39 -10.51 24.49
N LEU A 18 -18.64 -11.83 24.45
CA LEU A 18 -18.19 -12.69 23.37
C LEU A 18 -18.79 -12.28 22.01
N TYR A 19 -20.08 -11.99 21.95
CA TYR A 19 -20.75 -11.50 20.73
C TYR A 19 -20.16 -10.17 20.26
N VAL A 20 -19.96 -9.22 21.16
CA VAL A 20 -19.37 -7.91 20.84
C VAL A 20 -17.95 -8.08 20.29
N THR A 21 -17.13 -8.92 20.91
CA THR A 21 -15.77 -9.21 20.45
C THR A 21 -15.78 -9.87 19.07
N THR A 22 -16.66 -10.86 18.85
CA THR A 22 -16.80 -11.54 17.55
C THR A 22 -17.25 -10.58 16.45
N LEU A 23 -18.23 -9.72 16.71
CA LEU A 23 -18.70 -8.71 15.76
C LEU A 23 -17.60 -7.69 15.43
N ARG A 24 -16.84 -7.26 16.44
CA ARG A 24 -15.70 -6.35 16.24
C ARG A 24 -14.63 -6.99 15.36
N ASN A 25 -14.23 -8.22 15.66
CA ASN A 25 -13.23 -8.96 14.88
C ASN A 25 -13.69 -9.17 13.44
N THR A 26 -14.95 -9.51 13.22
CA THR A 26 -15.55 -9.69 11.89
C THR A 26 -15.57 -8.37 11.13
N ALA A 27 -15.94 -7.25 11.76
CA ALA A 27 -15.92 -5.93 11.15
C ALA A 27 -14.50 -5.48 10.77
N GLU A 28 -13.52 -5.74 11.62
CA GLU A 28 -12.10 -5.46 11.35
C GLU A 28 -11.59 -6.28 10.16
N GLN A 29 -11.93 -7.58 10.09
CA GLN A 29 -11.57 -8.44 8.96
C GLN A 29 -12.22 -7.96 7.66
N LEU A 30 -13.50 -7.59 7.66
CA LEU A 30 -14.19 -7.05 6.50
C LEU A 30 -13.57 -5.72 6.04
N ASN A 31 -13.25 -4.84 6.97
CA ASN A 31 -12.55 -3.58 6.67
C ASN A 31 -11.19 -3.84 6.05
N ARG A 32 -10.44 -4.81 6.58
CA ARG A 32 -9.14 -5.19 6.05
C ARG A 32 -9.23 -5.74 4.63
N LEU A 33 -10.18 -6.63 4.34
CA LEU A 33 -10.44 -7.16 2.99
C LEU A 33 -10.89 -6.07 2.02
N ALA A 34 -11.62 -5.07 2.47
CA ALA A 34 -12.09 -3.97 1.64
C ALA A 34 -10.98 -2.97 1.28
N HIS A 35 -9.91 -2.84 2.08
CA HIS A 35 -8.93 -1.75 1.98
C HIS A 35 -7.48 -2.20 1.77
N TYR A 36 -7.17 -3.47 1.98
CA TYR A 36 -5.80 -3.99 1.90
C TYR A 36 -5.68 -5.17 0.95
N ASP A 37 -4.52 -5.26 0.29
CA ASP A 37 -4.14 -6.42 -0.51
C ASP A 37 -3.75 -7.59 0.38
N SER A 38 -4.38 -8.74 0.20
CA SER A 38 -4.18 -9.91 1.06
C SER A 38 -2.78 -10.53 0.97
N LEU A 39 -2.09 -10.35 -0.15
CA LEU A 39 -0.76 -10.92 -0.37
C LEU A 39 0.34 -10.08 0.26
N THR A 40 0.33 -8.79 0.01
CA THR A 40 1.40 -7.86 0.41
C THR A 40 1.09 -7.05 1.66
N ASP A 41 -0.15 -7.08 2.10
CA ASP A 41 -0.66 -6.27 3.22
C ASP A 41 -0.59 -4.74 3.01
N LEU A 42 -0.35 -4.34 1.78
CA LEU A 42 -0.38 -2.95 1.36
C LEU A 42 -1.81 -2.47 1.14
N PRO A 43 -2.06 -1.15 1.21
CA PRO A 43 -3.29 -0.58 0.69
C PRO A 43 -3.64 -1.12 -0.69
N ASN A 44 -4.92 -1.40 -0.91
CA ASN A 44 -5.44 -1.76 -2.22
C ASN A 44 -5.91 -0.51 -2.99
N TYR A 45 -6.51 -0.69 -4.16
CA TYR A 45 -7.04 0.39 -4.98
C TYR A 45 -8.01 1.30 -4.22
N GLN A 46 -8.91 0.72 -3.42
CA GLN A 46 -9.93 1.48 -2.67
C GLN A 46 -9.29 2.44 -1.66
N LEU A 47 -8.37 1.93 -0.87
CA LEU A 47 -7.67 2.74 0.13
C LEU A 47 -6.73 3.76 -0.53
N LEU A 48 -6.06 3.38 -1.62
CA LEU A 48 -5.26 4.30 -2.41
C LEU A 48 -6.10 5.48 -2.92
N HIS A 49 -7.27 5.19 -3.48
CA HIS A 49 -8.18 6.22 -4.00
C HIS A 49 -8.59 7.21 -2.90
N GLN A 50 -8.96 6.71 -1.72
CA GLN A 50 -9.29 7.55 -0.58
C GLN A 50 -8.11 8.44 -0.15
N ARG A 51 -6.93 7.86 -0.01
CA ARG A 51 -5.72 8.60 0.39
C ARG A 51 -5.26 9.59 -0.65
N LEU A 52 -5.32 9.23 -1.92
CA LEU A 52 -4.99 10.14 -3.03
C LEU A 52 -5.96 11.34 -3.05
N SER A 53 -7.25 11.11 -2.90
CA SER A 53 -8.26 12.17 -2.85
C SER A 53 -8.01 13.14 -1.69
N GLN A 54 -7.67 12.62 -0.51
CA GLN A 54 -7.30 13.43 0.65
C GLN A 54 -6.00 14.21 0.41
N ALA A 55 -5.00 13.57 -0.19
CA ALA A 55 -3.72 14.19 -0.50
C ALA A 55 -3.88 15.33 -1.52
N ILE A 56 -4.71 15.16 -2.54
CA ILE A 56 -5.05 16.19 -3.53
C ILE A 56 -5.71 17.39 -2.85
N THR A 57 -6.71 17.15 -1.99
CA THR A 57 -7.39 18.20 -1.25
C THR A 57 -6.42 18.97 -0.35
N THR A 58 -5.56 18.27 0.35
CA THR A 58 -4.53 18.88 1.21
C THR A 58 -3.51 19.67 0.39
N ALA A 59 -3.05 19.14 -0.74
CA ALA A 59 -2.11 19.81 -1.63
C ALA A 59 -2.66 21.12 -2.17
N HIS A 60 -3.94 21.15 -2.56
CA HIS A 60 -4.61 22.40 -2.98
C HIS A 60 -4.67 23.44 -1.88
N LYS A 61 -4.99 23.02 -0.65
CA LYS A 61 -5.06 23.96 0.50
C LYS A 61 -3.70 24.50 0.91
N SER A 62 -2.68 23.66 0.90
CA SER A 62 -1.32 24.03 1.34
C SER A 62 -0.44 24.53 0.20
N GLN A 63 -0.95 24.56 -1.03
CA GLN A 63 -0.21 24.99 -2.21
C GLN A 63 1.08 24.19 -2.45
N GLN A 64 1.01 22.89 -2.18
CA GLN A 64 2.14 21.98 -2.33
C GLN A 64 1.99 21.09 -3.56
N THR A 65 3.12 20.64 -4.08
CA THR A 65 3.18 19.68 -5.17
C THR A 65 3.01 18.28 -4.65
N LEU A 66 2.26 17.47 -5.39
CA LEU A 66 2.05 16.06 -5.15
C LEU A 66 2.49 15.27 -6.39
N ALA A 67 3.14 14.13 -6.19
CA ALA A 67 3.45 13.19 -7.26
C ALA A 67 2.71 11.87 -7.05
N PHE A 68 2.27 11.30 -8.16
CA PHE A 68 1.76 9.94 -8.26
C PHE A 68 2.69 9.13 -9.15
N MET A 69 3.10 7.96 -8.67
CA MET A 69 3.93 7.05 -9.45
C MET A 69 3.21 5.73 -9.68
N SER A 70 3.28 5.23 -10.89
CA SER A 70 2.91 3.87 -11.24
C SER A 70 4.18 3.03 -11.40
N VAL A 71 4.30 1.95 -10.64
CA VAL A 71 5.45 1.05 -10.65
C VAL A 71 4.99 -0.30 -11.17
N SER A 72 5.52 -0.73 -12.29
CA SER A 72 5.18 -2.02 -12.90
C SER A 72 6.37 -2.96 -12.85
N LEU A 73 6.16 -4.18 -12.36
CA LEU A 73 7.13 -5.27 -12.46
C LEU A 73 6.99 -5.96 -13.81
N ASP A 74 8.06 -5.91 -14.57
CA ASP A 74 8.16 -6.70 -15.80
C ASP A 74 8.50 -8.16 -15.44
N ARG A 75 8.14 -9.09 -16.31
CA ARG A 75 8.49 -10.51 -16.20
C ARG A 75 7.90 -11.31 -15.03
N LEU A 76 6.97 -10.77 -14.24
CA LEU A 76 6.30 -11.55 -13.20
C LEU A 76 5.65 -12.83 -13.78
N ARG A 77 5.03 -12.72 -14.97
CA ARG A 77 4.45 -13.84 -15.67
C ARG A 77 5.49 -14.93 -15.97
N LEU A 78 6.71 -14.54 -16.35
CA LEU A 78 7.79 -15.50 -16.60
C LEU A 78 8.18 -16.23 -15.33
N VAL A 79 8.32 -15.52 -14.21
CA VAL A 79 8.60 -16.12 -12.89
C VAL A 79 7.51 -17.13 -12.54
N ASN A 80 6.24 -16.76 -12.67
CA ASN A 80 5.12 -17.67 -12.41
C ASN A 80 5.13 -18.90 -13.29
N THR A 81 5.48 -18.74 -14.57
CA THR A 81 5.52 -19.84 -15.53
C THR A 81 6.67 -20.81 -15.26
N VAL A 82 7.85 -20.29 -14.94
CA VAL A 82 9.07 -21.09 -14.77
C VAL A 82 9.19 -21.66 -13.36
N MET A 83 8.83 -20.89 -12.34
CA MET A 83 9.06 -21.22 -10.93
C MET A 83 7.78 -21.51 -10.15
N GLY A 84 6.61 -21.26 -10.74
CA GLY A 84 5.31 -21.39 -10.10
C GLY A 84 4.81 -20.14 -9.38
N TYR A 85 3.51 -20.11 -9.10
CA TYR A 85 2.85 -19.00 -8.40
C TYR A 85 3.41 -18.70 -7.01
N PRO A 86 3.80 -19.70 -6.17
CA PRO A 86 4.40 -19.42 -4.88
C PRO A 86 5.67 -18.55 -4.97
N ALA A 87 6.50 -18.77 -6.00
CA ALA A 87 7.70 -17.96 -6.23
C ALA A 87 7.35 -16.54 -6.66
N GLY A 88 6.34 -16.37 -7.51
CA GLY A 88 5.81 -15.07 -7.89
C GLY A 88 5.24 -14.31 -6.69
N ASP A 89 4.54 -14.97 -5.79
CA ASP A 89 4.02 -14.38 -4.56
C ASP A 89 5.15 -13.91 -3.64
N GLU A 90 6.20 -14.69 -3.46
CA GLU A 90 7.38 -14.29 -2.69
C GLU A 90 8.11 -13.10 -3.33
N LEU A 91 8.20 -13.07 -4.65
CA LEU A 91 8.73 -11.92 -5.40
C LEU A 91 7.92 -10.65 -5.13
N LEU A 92 6.60 -10.74 -5.16
CA LEU A 92 5.71 -9.60 -4.91
C LEU A 92 5.82 -9.09 -3.47
N LYS A 93 5.89 -9.98 -2.49
CA LYS A 93 6.12 -9.61 -1.09
C LYS A 93 7.48 -8.94 -0.89
N ALA A 94 8.53 -9.48 -1.51
CA ALA A 94 9.87 -8.91 -1.44
C ALA A 94 9.93 -7.53 -2.13
N THR A 95 9.23 -7.37 -3.26
CA THR A 95 9.09 -6.08 -3.94
C THR A 95 8.41 -5.05 -3.04
N ALA A 96 7.30 -5.40 -2.41
CA ALA A 96 6.57 -4.53 -1.49
C ALA A 96 7.48 -4.05 -0.34
N ARG A 97 8.24 -4.94 0.26
CA ARG A 97 9.20 -4.59 1.33
C ARG A 97 10.30 -3.63 0.85
N ARG A 98 10.86 -3.87 -0.34
CA ARG A 98 11.90 -2.98 -0.89
C ARG A 98 11.38 -1.60 -1.23
N LEU A 99 10.20 -1.53 -1.85
CA LEU A 99 9.55 -0.24 -2.15
C LEU A 99 9.27 0.54 -0.87
N GLN A 100 8.72 -0.12 0.14
CA GLN A 100 8.39 0.52 1.40
C GLN A 100 9.63 1.04 2.15
N ALA A 101 10.74 0.33 2.09
CA ALA A 101 12.00 0.74 2.71
C ALA A 101 12.63 1.99 2.08
N CYS A 102 12.33 2.28 0.81
CA CYS A 102 12.85 3.44 0.07
C CYS A 102 11.95 4.69 0.17
N LEU A 103 10.73 4.54 0.68
CA LEU A 103 9.74 5.63 0.67
C LEU A 103 9.75 6.41 1.99
N PRO A 104 9.50 7.74 1.93
CA PRO A 104 9.32 8.54 3.13
C PRO A 104 8.04 8.13 3.88
N SER A 105 7.98 8.46 5.17
CA SER A 105 6.90 8.03 6.08
C SER A 105 5.52 8.56 5.70
N ASP A 106 5.45 9.70 5.01
CA ASP A 106 4.21 10.33 4.56
C ASP A 106 3.74 9.82 3.19
N ALA A 107 4.56 9.01 2.49
CA ALA A 107 4.17 8.39 1.25
C ALA A 107 3.14 7.27 1.45
N THR A 108 2.28 7.08 0.47
CA THR A 108 1.38 5.93 0.39
C THR A 108 1.87 4.99 -0.68
N LEU A 109 2.12 3.74 -0.31
CA LEU A 109 2.39 2.64 -1.23
C LEU A 109 1.16 1.74 -1.29
N ALA A 110 0.72 1.39 -2.48
CA ALA A 110 -0.42 0.51 -2.70
C ALA A 110 -0.12 -0.52 -3.78
N ARG A 111 -0.82 -1.65 -3.75
CA ARG A 111 -0.82 -2.63 -4.83
C ARG A 111 -2.13 -2.55 -5.60
N LEU A 112 -2.05 -2.31 -6.91
CA LEU A 112 -3.24 -2.11 -7.75
C LEU A 112 -3.69 -3.39 -8.44
N THR A 113 -2.75 -4.09 -9.06
CA THR A 113 -2.98 -5.33 -9.81
C THR A 113 -1.90 -6.36 -9.50
N ALA A 114 -1.89 -7.47 -10.22
CA ALA A 114 -0.92 -8.54 -10.03
C ALA A 114 0.54 -8.06 -10.01
N ASN A 115 0.90 -7.16 -10.94
CA ASN A 115 2.27 -6.68 -11.13
C ASN A 115 2.43 -5.16 -11.02
N GLN A 116 1.39 -4.44 -10.58
CA GLN A 116 1.42 -2.98 -10.50
C GLN A 116 1.27 -2.49 -9.06
N PHE A 117 2.18 -1.60 -8.70
CA PHE A 117 2.14 -0.82 -7.47
C PHE A 117 1.93 0.66 -7.80
N ALA A 118 1.45 1.40 -6.84
CA ALA A 118 1.32 2.85 -6.93
C ALA A 118 1.90 3.51 -5.69
N VAL A 119 2.49 4.68 -5.90
CA VAL A 119 3.06 5.51 -4.84
C VAL A 119 2.47 6.91 -4.94
N VAL A 120 2.02 7.43 -3.81
CA VAL A 120 1.64 8.83 -3.65
C VAL A 120 2.69 9.52 -2.80
N LEU A 121 3.33 10.53 -3.35
CA LEU A 121 4.28 11.39 -2.64
C LEU A 121 3.65 12.75 -2.41
N PRO A 122 3.14 13.02 -1.20
CA PRO A 122 2.63 14.33 -0.84
C PRO A 122 3.75 15.28 -0.42
N ASN A 123 3.42 16.56 -0.30
CA ASN A 123 4.27 17.57 0.32
C ASN A 123 5.65 17.74 -0.34
N LEU A 124 5.72 17.64 -1.65
CA LEU A 124 6.95 17.86 -2.37
C LEU A 124 7.28 19.36 -2.42
N GLU A 125 8.48 19.72 -2.02
CA GLU A 125 9.02 21.07 -2.15
C GLU A 125 9.46 21.33 -3.59
N ARG A 126 9.96 20.32 -4.27
CA ARG A 126 10.45 20.35 -5.64
C ARG A 126 10.05 19.10 -6.43
N PRO A 127 9.67 19.21 -7.70
CA PRO A 127 9.37 18.04 -8.54
C PRO A 127 10.54 17.05 -8.66
N GLN A 128 11.78 17.52 -8.53
CA GLN A 128 12.99 16.68 -8.57
C GLN A 128 13.02 15.61 -7.47
N GLN A 129 12.40 15.88 -6.31
CA GLN A 129 12.31 14.90 -5.23
C GLN A 129 11.56 13.62 -5.66
N ALA A 130 10.53 13.75 -6.50
CA ALA A 130 9.84 12.60 -7.05
C ALA A 130 10.74 11.78 -7.98
N ARG A 131 11.55 12.44 -8.81
CA ARG A 131 12.51 11.79 -9.68
C ARG A 131 13.58 11.04 -8.88
N GLU A 132 14.14 11.69 -7.87
CA GLU A 132 15.12 11.08 -6.97
C GLU A 132 14.55 9.83 -6.29
N THR A 133 13.31 9.92 -5.80
CA THR A 133 12.61 8.76 -5.22
C THR A 133 12.42 7.64 -6.23
N ALA A 134 12.01 7.97 -7.47
CA ALA A 134 11.86 6.96 -8.52
C ALA A 134 13.17 6.27 -8.87
N GLU A 135 14.27 7.00 -8.93
CA GLU A 135 15.61 6.45 -9.14
C GLU A 135 16.01 5.50 -8.00
N ASP A 136 15.77 5.86 -6.75
CA ASP A 136 16.02 5.01 -5.59
C ASP A 136 15.17 3.72 -5.64
N LEU A 137 13.90 3.83 -6.04
CA LEU A 137 13.03 2.66 -6.20
C LEU A 137 13.53 1.73 -7.31
N MET A 138 13.94 2.29 -8.45
CA MET A 138 14.50 1.50 -9.56
C MET A 138 15.79 0.80 -9.15
N ASP A 139 16.68 1.48 -8.45
CA ASP A 139 17.93 0.91 -7.94
C ASP A 139 17.66 -0.23 -6.95
N ALA A 140 16.73 -0.05 -6.03
CA ALA A 140 16.37 -1.07 -5.05
C ALA A 140 15.78 -2.33 -5.74
N LEU A 141 14.97 -2.15 -6.79
CA LEU A 141 14.34 -3.25 -7.51
C LEU A 141 15.27 -3.90 -8.55
N SER A 142 16.36 -3.24 -8.94
CA SER A 142 17.37 -3.80 -9.84
C SER A 142 18.27 -4.85 -9.18
N ARG A 143 18.33 -4.86 -7.85
CA ARG A 143 19.08 -5.87 -7.10
C ARG A 143 18.42 -7.24 -7.19
N PRO A 144 19.21 -8.33 -7.21
CA PRO A 144 18.63 -9.66 -7.28
C PRO A 144 17.69 -9.94 -6.11
N PHE A 145 16.63 -10.70 -6.38
CA PHE A 145 15.71 -11.23 -5.38
C PHE A 145 16.09 -12.66 -5.07
N SER A 146 16.35 -12.95 -3.78
CA SER A 146 16.61 -14.31 -3.32
C SER A 146 15.27 -15.01 -3.10
N LEU A 147 14.89 -15.85 -4.03
CA LEU A 147 13.74 -16.75 -3.93
C LEU A 147 14.21 -18.15 -3.53
N PRO A 148 13.33 -19.02 -3.00
CA PRO A 148 13.71 -20.38 -2.66
C PRO A 148 14.36 -21.11 -3.84
N GLY A 149 15.64 -21.45 -3.70
CA GLY A 149 16.44 -22.21 -4.68
C GLY A 149 17.06 -21.41 -5.82
N GLN A 150 16.82 -20.10 -5.91
CA GLN A 150 17.32 -19.31 -7.04
C GLN A 150 17.28 -17.80 -6.80
N GLU A 151 18.25 -17.08 -7.36
CA GLU A 151 18.19 -15.63 -7.51
C GLU A 151 17.45 -15.24 -8.79
N VAL A 152 16.64 -14.19 -8.70
CA VAL A 152 15.84 -13.68 -9.81
C VAL A 152 16.10 -12.19 -9.99
N PHE A 153 16.27 -11.79 -11.26
CA PHE A 153 16.34 -10.39 -11.65
C PHE A 153 15.05 -10.01 -12.37
N VAL A 154 14.49 -8.88 -11.98
CA VAL A 154 13.34 -8.29 -12.65
C VAL A 154 13.66 -6.89 -13.15
N THR A 155 13.01 -6.46 -14.19
CA THR A 155 13.02 -5.07 -14.64
C THR A 155 11.76 -4.37 -14.17
N THR A 156 11.84 -3.06 -14.04
CA THR A 156 10.76 -2.22 -13.50
C THR A 156 10.58 -1.00 -14.37
N SER A 157 9.34 -0.65 -14.63
CA SER A 157 8.96 0.57 -15.33
C SER A 157 8.23 1.48 -14.35
N ILE A 158 8.62 2.76 -14.27
CA ILE A 158 8.00 3.77 -13.41
C ILE A 158 7.51 4.94 -14.24
N GLY A 159 6.21 5.23 -14.14
CA GLY A 159 5.60 6.44 -14.67
C GLY A 159 5.30 7.43 -13.55
N ILE A 160 5.51 8.72 -13.78
CA ILE A 160 5.30 9.77 -12.79
C ILE A 160 4.32 10.80 -13.33
N ALA A 161 3.30 11.13 -12.54
CA ALA A 161 2.39 12.24 -12.79
C ALA A 161 2.45 13.23 -11.62
N PHE A 162 2.32 14.52 -11.92
CA PHE A 162 2.37 15.58 -10.93
C PHE A 162 1.05 16.33 -10.84
N LEU A 163 0.63 16.66 -9.62
CA LEU A 163 -0.25 17.77 -9.36
C LEU A 163 0.63 18.95 -8.94
N LEU A 164 0.84 19.87 -9.87
CA LEU A 164 1.62 21.08 -9.63
C LEU A 164 0.70 22.18 -9.10
N HIS A 165 1.16 22.89 -8.09
CA HIS A 165 0.55 24.15 -7.72
C HIS A 165 1.03 25.20 -8.74
N GLN A 166 0.09 25.67 -9.58
CA GLN A 166 0.35 26.84 -10.42
C GLN A 166 0.24 28.07 -9.54
N SER A 167 1.36 28.70 -9.23
CA SER A 167 1.35 30.08 -8.79
C SER A 167 0.80 30.94 -9.93
N GLU A 168 -0.28 31.65 -9.71
CA GLU A 168 -0.91 32.57 -10.69
C GLU A 168 -0.03 33.77 -11.08
N ASP A 169 1.25 33.75 -10.83
CA ASP A 169 2.19 34.84 -11.08
C ASP A 169 2.93 34.73 -12.42
N ILE A 170 2.20 34.45 -13.52
CA ILE A 170 2.79 34.56 -14.87
C ILE A 170 2.31 35.81 -15.61
N PHE A 171 1.46 36.61 -15.02
CA PHE A 171 1.01 37.89 -15.60
C PHE A 171 1.07 39.04 -14.60
N SER A 172 2.29 39.52 -14.36
CA SER A 172 2.55 40.88 -13.85
C SER A 172 3.76 41.47 -14.55
#